data_7a5501dfb61c208cb8148f775be650d2
#
_entry.id   7a5501dfb61c208cb8148f775be650d2
#
_cell.length_a   1.000
_cell.length_b   1.000
_cell.length_c   1.000
_cell.angle_alpha   90.00
_cell.angle_beta   90.00
_cell.angle_gamma   90.00
#
_symmetry.space_group_name_H-M   'P 1'
#
loop_
_entity.id
_entity.type
_entity.pdbx_description
1 polymer ?
#
loop_
_entity_poly.entity_id
_entity_poly.type
_entity_poly.pdbx_seq_one_letter_code
_entity_poly.pdbx_strand_id
1 'polypeptide(L)'
;MENYSEVRAILERLCGAKGVSGAEDGAANAAAEMLAEYMPVHRSALGSVCGSLEGSGAHILLDAHIDQIGLVVTAIDDDGFLKVAKCGGADIRVLAAAEVTVHGKKDINGVITSTPPHLASASDEGKAKAFDEIAIDIGMKKEAALELVSPGDRVTFDGRFLSMLGSRVSSPSIDDRAGVAAILRCLELLRGREHSCRLSVLFSVQEETGGSGAQTGAFEAAPEQAIATDVSFGSAPDVSSEKYASLGKGTMIGYAPSLDRKMSVRLAAIAKEKGIASQPEVMGGRTGTNCDEIQISGSGVRTALLSIPIRNMHTAAELCDLADI
;
A
#
# COMPACT_ATOMS: atom_id res chain seq x y z
N MET A 1 7.11 -18.98 20.63
CA MET A 1 7.17 -18.02 19.49
C MET A 1 5.82 -18.12 18.80
N GLU A 2 5.10 -17.02 18.69
CA GLU A 2 3.89 -16.98 17.90
C GLU A 2 4.20 -17.36 16.46
N ASN A 3 3.29 -18.10 15.84
CA ASN A 3 3.49 -18.58 14.48
C ASN A 3 2.84 -17.62 13.51
N TYR A 4 3.62 -16.71 12.92
CA TYR A 4 3.17 -15.77 11.89
C TYR A 4 3.25 -16.34 10.46
N SER A 5 3.37 -17.66 10.28
CA SER A 5 3.59 -18.29 8.97
C SER A 5 2.47 -18.01 7.97
N GLU A 6 1.21 -17.95 8.44
CA GLU A 6 0.04 -17.69 7.58
C GLU A 6 0.03 -16.22 7.09
N VAL A 7 0.14 -15.25 8.00
CA VAL A 7 0.20 -13.83 7.65
C VAL A 7 1.38 -13.55 6.72
N ARG A 8 2.54 -14.16 7.03
CA ARG A 8 3.72 -14.06 6.18
C ARG A 8 3.47 -14.58 4.77
N ALA A 9 2.85 -15.76 4.61
CA ALA A 9 2.58 -16.33 3.29
C ALA A 9 1.59 -15.48 2.49
N ILE A 10 0.56 -14.93 3.14
CA ILE A 10 -0.38 -13.99 2.55
C ILE A 10 0.37 -12.74 2.05
N LEU A 11 1.15 -12.11 2.94
CA LEU A 11 1.89 -10.88 2.62
C LEU A 11 2.91 -11.10 1.50
N GLU A 12 3.69 -12.20 1.55
CA GLU A 12 4.66 -12.55 0.52
C GLU A 12 4.00 -12.72 -0.86
N ARG A 13 2.85 -13.37 -0.93
CA ARG A 13 2.09 -13.53 -2.17
C ARG A 13 1.56 -12.18 -2.67
N LEU A 14 1.02 -11.35 -1.79
CA LEU A 14 0.52 -10.02 -2.14
C LEU A 14 1.66 -9.11 -2.62
N CYS A 15 2.77 -9.02 -1.88
CA CYS A 15 3.92 -8.20 -2.26
C CYS A 15 4.60 -8.66 -3.56
N GLY A 16 4.48 -9.93 -3.91
CA GLY A 16 4.96 -10.46 -5.20
C GLY A 16 4.07 -10.13 -6.40
N ALA A 17 2.86 -9.61 -6.18
CA ALA A 17 1.93 -9.26 -7.24
C ALA A 17 2.13 -7.80 -7.70
N LYS A 18 2.13 -7.58 -9.02
CA LYS A 18 2.29 -6.25 -9.63
C LYS A 18 1.04 -5.42 -9.47
N GLY A 19 1.20 -4.11 -9.24
CA GLY A 19 0.03 -3.27 -9.03
C GLY A 19 0.38 -1.81 -8.78
N VAL A 20 1.12 -1.15 -9.69
CA VAL A 20 1.31 0.31 -9.62
C VAL A 20 -0.04 0.99 -9.85
N SER A 21 -0.30 2.11 -9.14
CA SER A 21 -1.54 2.89 -9.27
C SER A 21 -1.97 3.09 -10.73
N GLY A 22 -3.23 2.73 -11.02
CA GLY A 22 -3.81 2.76 -12.36
C GLY A 22 -3.40 1.59 -13.28
N ALA A 23 -2.75 0.54 -12.73
CA ALA A 23 -2.44 -0.72 -13.39
C ALA A 23 -2.36 -1.86 -12.34
N GLU A 24 -3.40 -2.00 -11.54
CA GLU A 24 -3.42 -2.86 -10.35
C GLU A 24 -3.88 -4.30 -10.61
N ASP A 25 -4.14 -4.69 -11.85
CA ASP A 25 -4.76 -5.99 -12.18
C ASP A 25 -4.06 -7.20 -11.54
N GLY A 26 -2.73 -7.20 -11.51
CA GLY A 26 -1.98 -8.31 -10.90
C GLY A 26 -2.24 -8.43 -9.40
N ALA A 27 -2.14 -7.32 -8.67
CA ALA A 27 -2.41 -7.25 -7.24
C ALA A 27 -3.87 -7.56 -6.92
N ALA A 28 -4.77 -6.97 -7.70
CA ALA A 28 -6.19 -7.15 -7.51
C ALA A 28 -6.65 -8.58 -7.81
N ASN A 29 -6.05 -9.26 -8.78
CA ASN A 29 -6.33 -10.69 -9.01
C ASN A 29 -5.84 -11.55 -7.82
N ALA A 30 -4.63 -11.30 -7.33
CA ALA A 30 -4.11 -12.02 -6.16
C ALA A 30 -4.99 -11.80 -4.92
N ALA A 31 -5.42 -10.56 -4.66
CA ALA A 31 -6.30 -10.22 -3.55
C ALA A 31 -7.71 -10.83 -3.72
N ALA A 32 -8.27 -10.80 -4.94
CA ALA A 32 -9.57 -11.38 -5.25
C ALA A 32 -9.62 -12.90 -5.04
N GLU A 33 -8.57 -13.61 -5.49
CA GLU A 33 -8.46 -15.06 -5.28
C GLU A 33 -8.46 -15.43 -3.80
N MET A 34 -7.73 -14.67 -2.97
CA MET A 34 -7.69 -14.90 -1.52
C MET A 34 -9.01 -14.53 -0.85
N LEU A 35 -9.64 -13.41 -1.23
CA LEU A 35 -10.90 -12.97 -0.65
C LEU A 35 -12.05 -13.93 -1.00
N ALA A 36 -12.00 -14.54 -2.19
CA ALA A 36 -13.03 -15.48 -2.66
C ALA A 36 -13.14 -16.76 -1.79
N GLU A 37 -12.15 -17.05 -0.95
CA GLU A 37 -12.23 -18.14 0.03
C GLU A 37 -13.20 -17.85 1.18
N TYR A 38 -13.57 -16.57 1.38
CA TYR A 38 -14.37 -16.12 2.51
C TYR A 38 -15.75 -15.59 2.10
N MET A 39 -15.87 -15.01 0.90
CA MET A 39 -17.10 -14.35 0.46
C MET A 39 -17.19 -14.24 -1.06
N PRO A 40 -18.39 -14.03 -1.64
CA PRO A 40 -18.52 -13.66 -3.06
C PRO A 40 -17.77 -12.36 -3.36
N VAL A 41 -17.03 -12.34 -4.47
CA VAL A 41 -16.15 -11.24 -4.87
C VAL A 41 -16.56 -10.70 -6.24
N HIS A 42 -16.48 -9.38 -6.42
CA HIS A 42 -16.59 -8.73 -7.72
C HIS A 42 -15.55 -7.61 -7.86
N ARG A 43 -15.39 -7.11 -9.08
CA ARG A 43 -14.53 -5.97 -9.38
C ARG A 43 -15.38 -4.73 -9.60
N SER A 44 -15.04 -3.61 -8.97
CA SER A 44 -15.68 -2.33 -9.24
C SER A 44 -15.27 -1.79 -10.62
N ALA A 45 -15.94 -0.73 -11.07
CA ALA A 45 -15.64 -0.09 -12.35
C ALA A 45 -14.20 0.45 -12.45
N LEU A 46 -13.59 0.88 -11.33
CA LEU A 46 -12.20 1.33 -11.29
C LEU A 46 -11.20 0.19 -11.06
N GLY A 47 -11.68 -1.03 -10.79
CA GLY A 47 -10.82 -2.19 -10.59
C GLY A 47 -10.61 -2.61 -9.13
N SER A 48 -11.18 -1.94 -8.14
CA SER A 48 -11.14 -2.37 -6.74
C SER A 48 -11.80 -3.75 -6.57
N VAL A 49 -11.30 -4.52 -5.61
CA VAL A 49 -11.86 -5.84 -5.25
C VAL A 49 -12.86 -5.66 -4.13
N CYS A 50 -14.08 -6.06 -4.36
CA CYS A 50 -15.19 -5.90 -3.42
C CYS A 50 -15.78 -7.25 -3.04
N GLY A 51 -16.14 -7.40 -1.76
CA GLY A 51 -16.84 -8.58 -1.26
C GLY A 51 -17.77 -8.23 -0.11
N SER A 52 -18.76 -9.07 0.17
CA SER A 52 -19.67 -8.84 1.31
C SER A 52 -20.20 -10.13 1.91
N LEU A 53 -20.43 -10.08 3.23
CA LEU A 53 -21.18 -11.06 4.01
C LEU A 53 -22.44 -10.40 4.56
N GLU A 54 -23.57 -11.08 4.43
CA GLU A 54 -24.83 -10.60 4.92
C GLU A 54 -24.90 -10.58 6.45
N GLY A 55 -25.70 -9.68 6.98
CA GLY A 55 -25.98 -9.54 8.39
C GLY A 55 -27.17 -8.62 8.63
N SER A 56 -27.81 -8.72 9.80
CA SER A 56 -28.98 -7.94 10.18
C SER A 56 -28.63 -6.70 11.02
N GLY A 57 -27.38 -6.57 11.43
CA GLY A 57 -26.89 -5.45 12.24
C GLY A 57 -26.28 -4.32 11.40
N ALA A 58 -25.47 -3.49 12.06
CA ALA A 58 -24.80 -2.37 11.39
C ALA A 58 -23.93 -2.83 10.20
N HIS A 59 -23.91 -2.04 9.15
CA HIS A 59 -23.07 -2.29 7.98
C HIS A 59 -21.68 -1.69 8.20
N ILE A 60 -20.67 -2.54 8.20
CA ILE A 60 -19.26 -2.18 8.41
C ILE A 60 -18.47 -2.48 7.15
N LEU A 61 -17.68 -1.53 6.70
CA LEU A 61 -16.70 -1.69 5.62
C LEU A 61 -15.31 -1.85 6.22
N LEU A 62 -14.57 -2.86 5.78
CA LEU A 62 -13.12 -2.96 5.99
C LEU A 62 -12.43 -2.61 4.68
N ASP A 63 -11.49 -1.67 4.73
CA ASP A 63 -10.75 -1.18 3.56
C ASP A 63 -9.24 -1.25 3.79
N ALA A 64 -8.52 -1.59 2.72
CA ALA A 64 -7.08 -1.51 2.58
C ALA A 64 -6.74 -1.31 1.11
N HIS A 65 -5.68 -0.56 0.77
CA HIS A 65 -5.36 -0.39 -0.64
C HIS A 65 -4.42 -1.48 -1.18
N ILE A 66 -4.54 -1.74 -2.49
CA ILE A 66 -3.75 -2.77 -3.17
C ILE A 66 -2.76 -2.20 -4.17
N ASP A 67 -2.88 -0.94 -4.51
CA ASP A 67 -1.90 -0.29 -5.37
C ASP A 67 -0.60 -0.01 -4.62
N GLN A 68 0.42 0.27 -5.37
CA GLN A 68 1.75 0.61 -4.89
C GLN A 68 2.30 1.79 -5.67
N ILE A 69 3.24 2.48 -5.07
CA ILE A 69 4.04 3.48 -5.77
C ILE A 69 4.86 2.87 -6.91
N GLY A 70 5.23 3.69 -7.89
CA GLY A 70 6.10 3.30 -8.99
C GLY A 70 6.43 4.48 -9.88
N LEU A 71 6.75 4.16 -11.13
CA LEU A 71 6.95 5.17 -12.17
C LEU A 71 6.03 4.88 -13.37
N VAL A 72 5.85 5.90 -14.21
CA VAL A 72 5.16 5.79 -15.50
C VAL A 72 6.09 6.28 -16.60
N VAL A 73 6.20 5.51 -17.68
CA VAL A 73 6.97 5.90 -18.87
C VAL A 73 6.28 7.07 -19.55
N THR A 74 7.02 8.14 -19.82
CA THR A 74 6.50 9.34 -20.48
C THR A 74 6.99 9.47 -21.91
N ALA A 75 8.21 9.02 -22.21
CA ALA A 75 8.81 9.04 -23.54
C ALA A 75 9.98 8.04 -23.64
N ILE A 76 10.40 7.78 -24.89
CA ILE A 76 11.64 7.05 -25.21
C ILE A 76 12.52 8.00 -26.01
N ASP A 77 13.74 8.27 -25.52
CA ASP A 77 14.65 9.18 -26.19
C ASP A 77 15.36 8.53 -27.40
N ASP A 78 16.20 9.30 -28.09
CA ASP A 78 16.87 8.84 -29.31
C ASP A 78 17.90 7.73 -29.08
N ASP A 79 18.43 7.63 -27.85
CA ASP A 79 19.39 6.59 -27.45
C ASP A 79 18.69 5.33 -26.89
N GLY A 80 17.34 5.37 -26.70
CA GLY A 80 16.55 4.25 -26.19
C GLY A 80 16.31 4.28 -24.69
N PHE A 81 16.74 5.32 -23.98
CA PHE A 81 16.42 5.49 -22.57
C PHE A 81 14.96 5.88 -22.35
N LEU A 82 14.32 5.32 -21.34
CA LEU A 82 12.95 5.64 -20.99
C LEU A 82 12.92 6.85 -20.03
N LYS A 83 12.22 7.91 -20.44
CA LYS A 83 11.87 9.03 -19.56
C LYS A 83 10.67 8.66 -18.74
N VAL A 84 10.65 9.08 -17.48
CA VAL A 84 9.64 8.66 -16.51
C VAL A 84 9.12 9.83 -15.66
N ALA A 85 7.92 9.66 -15.15
CA ALA A 85 7.35 10.48 -14.07
C ALA A 85 7.02 9.59 -12.88
N LYS A 86 6.93 10.17 -11.70
CA LYS A 86 6.50 9.45 -10.50
C LYS A 86 5.01 9.06 -10.60
N CYS A 87 4.68 7.90 -10.06
CA CYS A 87 3.32 7.46 -9.80
C CYS A 87 3.22 7.16 -8.30
N GLY A 88 2.46 7.98 -7.58
CA GLY A 88 2.48 8.00 -6.12
C GLY A 88 3.68 8.73 -5.50
N GLY A 89 3.98 8.40 -4.25
CA GLY A 89 4.96 9.09 -3.39
C GLY A 89 6.41 8.62 -3.51
N ALA A 90 6.86 8.11 -4.67
CA ALA A 90 8.23 7.63 -4.86
C ALA A 90 9.30 8.65 -4.43
N ASP A 91 10.27 8.21 -3.63
CA ASP A 91 11.36 9.05 -3.13
C ASP A 91 12.55 9.06 -4.09
N ILE A 92 12.77 10.18 -4.76
CA ILE A 92 13.86 10.35 -5.74
C ILE A 92 15.25 10.06 -5.15
N ARG A 93 15.44 10.23 -3.84
CA ARG A 93 16.73 10.06 -3.16
C ARG A 93 17.25 8.62 -3.19
N VAL A 94 16.34 7.64 -3.33
CA VAL A 94 16.68 6.20 -3.31
C VAL A 94 16.60 5.56 -4.69
N LEU A 95 16.32 6.33 -5.75
CA LEU A 95 16.12 5.80 -7.09
C LEU A 95 17.41 5.62 -7.91
N ALA A 96 18.48 6.34 -7.61
CA ALA A 96 19.72 6.25 -8.37
C ALA A 96 20.29 4.83 -8.37
N ALA A 97 20.46 4.25 -9.55
CA ALA A 97 20.90 2.86 -9.78
C ALA A 97 19.95 1.78 -9.25
N ALA A 98 18.68 2.11 -8.95
CA ALA A 98 17.67 1.11 -8.58
C ALA A 98 17.36 0.21 -9.78
N GLU A 99 17.24 -1.09 -9.51
CA GLU A 99 16.69 -2.07 -10.45
C GLU A 99 15.19 -1.92 -10.52
N VAL A 100 14.63 -2.04 -11.73
CA VAL A 100 13.20 -1.85 -11.99
C VAL A 100 12.69 -2.84 -13.04
N THR A 101 11.39 -3.12 -13.00
CA THR A 101 10.71 -3.85 -14.06
C THR A 101 9.73 -2.93 -14.77
N VAL A 102 9.91 -2.76 -16.07
CA VAL A 102 8.99 -2.02 -16.98
C VAL A 102 7.92 -2.98 -17.49
N HIS A 103 6.65 -2.65 -17.22
CA HIS A 103 5.49 -3.46 -17.62
C HIS A 103 4.92 -2.99 -18.96
N GLY A 104 5.65 -3.28 -20.05
CA GLY A 104 5.21 -3.04 -21.43
C GLY A 104 4.44 -4.25 -21.99
N LYS A 105 4.60 -4.53 -23.29
CA LYS A 105 4.01 -5.74 -23.90
C LYS A 105 4.47 -7.03 -23.23
N LYS A 106 5.60 -7.00 -22.59
CA LYS A 106 6.15 -8.00 -21.65
C LYS A 106 6.95 -7.27 -20.59
N ASP A 107 7.28 -7.97 -19.51
CA ASP A 107 8.18 -7.44 -18.51
C ASP A 107 9.60 -7.29 -19.04
N ILE A 108 10.22 -6.16 -18.76
CA ILE A 108 11.57 -5.81 -19.17
C ILE A 108 12.30 -5.29 -17.96
N ASN A 109 13.42 -5.91 -17.64
CA ASN A 109 14.30 -5.42 -16.57
C ASN A 109 15.01 -4.14 -17.04
N GLY A 110 15.12 -3.18 -16.15
CA GLY A 110 15.83 -1.93 -16.38
C GLY A 110 16.56 -1.46 -15.14
N VAL A 111 17.41 -0.48 -15.33
CA VAL A 111 18.15 0.18 -14.25
C VAL A 111 17.98 1.69 -14.38
N ILE A 112 17.65 2.36 -13.28
CA ILE A 112 17.57 3.83 -13.26
C ILE A 112 18.98 4.39 -13.37
N THR A 113 19.20 5.32 -14.32
CA THR A 113 20.50 5.91 -14.56
C THR A 113 21.04 6.68 -13.34
N SER A 114 22.34 6.60 -13.13
CA SER A 114 23.04 7.34 -12.09
C SER A 114 24.29 8.00 -12.68
N THR A 115 24.56 9.24 -12.30
CA THR A 115 25.81 9.91 -12.68
C THR A 115 26.87 9.57 -11.64
N PRO A 116 28.01 8.97 -12.05
CA PRO A 116 29.07 8.65 -11.11
C PRO A 116 29.68 9.94 -10.52
N PRO A 117 30.19 9.92 -9.27
CA PRO A 117 30.68 11.12 -8.58
C PRO A 117 31.75 11.88 -9.36
N HIS A 118 32.61 11.17 -10.12
CA HIS A 118 33.70 11.81 -10.89
C HIS A 118 33.21 12.66 -12.07
N LEU A 119 31.94 12.48 -12.50
CA LEU A 119 31.34 13.24 -13.59
C LEU A 119 30.28 14.23 -13.08
N ALA A 120 29.96 14.19 -11.78
CA ALA A 120 29.04 15.14 -11.17
C ALA A 120 29.73 16.51 -11.06
N SER A 121 28.94 17.58 -11.29
CA SER A 121 29.43 18.92 -11.03
C SER A 121 29.54 19.18 -9.51
N ALA A 122 30.38 20.12 -9.10
CA ALA A 122 30.49 20.49 -7.68
C ALA A 122 29.17 21.01 -7.10
N SER A 123 28.26 21.50 -7.95
CA SER A 123 26.91 21.93 -7.54
C SER A 123 25.95 20.77 -7.29
N ASP A 124 26.21 19.60 -7.83
CA ASP A 124 25.34 18.43 -7.79
C ASP A 124 25.78 17.39 -6.76
N GLU A 125 26.97 17.63 -6.18
CA GLU A 125 27.51 16.74 -5.15
C GLU A 125 26.55 16.63 -3.96
N GLY A 126 26.18 15.39 -3.61
CA GLY A 126 25.27 15.09 -2.50
C GLY A 126 23.80 15.42 -2.75
N LYS A 127 23.40 15.79 -3.97
CA LYS A 127 21.99 16.05 -4.32
C LYS A 127 21.39 14.92 -5.13
N ALA A 128 20.13 14.59 -4.82
CA ALA A 128 19.32 13.74 -5.70
C ALA A 128 18.95 14.52 -6.98
N LYS A 129 18.94 13.84 -8.12
CA LYS A 129 18.46 14.41 -9.39
C LYS A 129 16.95 14.62 -9.33
N ALA A 130 16.44 15.57 -10.12
CA ALA A 130 14.99 15.70 -10.31
C ALA A 130 14.44 14.56 -11.18
N PHE A 131 13.12 14.33 -11.15
CA PHE A 131 12.49 13.23 -11.91
C PHE A 131 12.64 13.37 -13.44
N ASP A 132 12.73 14.56 -13.96
CA ASP A 132 12.97 14.86 -15.37
C ASP A 132 14.43 14.64 -15.80
N GLU A 133 15.35 14.51 -14.84
CA GLU A 133 16.78 14.26 -15.08
C GLU A 133 17.16 12.78 -15.00
N ILE A 134 16.25 11.91 -14.50
CA ILE A 134 16.50 10.47 -14.48
C ILE A 134 15.94 9.79 -15.73
N ALA A 135 16.47 8.63 -16.05
CA ALA A 135 15.96 7.78 -17.11
C ALA A 135 16.16 6.31 -16.73
N ILE A 136 15.47 5.40 -17.39
CA ILE A 136 15.67 3.95 -17.23
C ILE A 136 16.41 3.44 -18.46
N ASP A 137 17.51 2.74 -18.20
CA ASP A 137 18.22 1.97 -19.21
C ASP A 137 17.67 0.54 -19.22
N ILE A 138 17.14 0.12 -20.36
CA ILE A 138 16.63 -1.24 -20.61
C ILE A 138 17.55 -2.03 -21.56
N GLY A 139 18.73 -1.51 -21.88
CA GLY A 139 19.70 -2.15 -22.76
C GLY A 139 19.28 -2.22 -24.23
N MET A 140 18.37 -1.38 -24.70
CA MET A 140 17.81 -1.41 -26.04
C MET A 140 18.00 -0.06 -26.75
N LYS A 141 18.15 -0.10 -28.09
CA LYS A 141 18.02 1.09 -28.92
C LYS A 141 16.56 1.47 -29.08
N LYS A 142 16.32 2.74 -29.47
CA LYS A 142 14.98 3.34 -29.58
C LYS A 142 14.01 2.47 -30.37
N GLU A 143 14.40 1.98 -31.55
CA GLU A 143 13.52 1.20 -32.44
C GLU A 143 13.02 -0.07 -31.73
N ALA A 144 13.93 -0.81 -31.07
CA ALA A 144 13.57 -2.02 -30.34
C ALA A 144 12.77 -1.72 -29.08
N ALA A 145 13.06 -0.62 -28.37
CA ALA A 145 12.30 -0.19 -27.22
C ALA A 145 10.86 0.16 -27.59
N LEU A 146 10.64 0.90 -28.71
CA LEU A 146 9.31 1.26 -29.19
C LEU A 146 8.43 0.05 -29.59
N GLU A 147 9.03 -1.10 -29.91
CA GLU A 147 8.27 -2.32 -30.18
C GLU A 147 7.64 -2.90 -28.91
N LEU A 148 8.22 -2.65 -27.74
CA LEU A 148 7.89 -3.32 -26.48
C LEU A 148 7.31 -2.38 -25.42
N VAL A 149 7.69 -1.11 -25.45
CA VAL A 149 7.35 -0.11 -24.43
C VAL A 149 6.61 1.06 -25.06
N SER A 150 5.61 1.56 -24.37
CA SER A 150 4.80 2.71 -24.77
C SER A 150 4.70 3.74 -23.64
N PRO A 151 4.52 5.03 -23.93
CA PRO A 151 4.09 5.99 -22.94
C PRO A 151 2.84 5.52 -22.20
N GLY A 152 2.86 5.62 -20.88
CA GLY A 152 1.80 5.12 -20.01
C GLY A 152 2.12 3.77 -19.36
N ASP A 153 3.08 3.02 -19.85
CA ASP A 153 3.51 1.76 -19.19
C ASP A 153 4.03 2.03 -17.78
N ARG A 154 3.67 1.16 -16.86
CA ARG A 154 4.05 1.28 -15.45
C ARG A 154 5.39 0.61 -15.19
N VAL A 155 6.05 1.09 -14.14
CA VAL A 155 7.36 0.57 -13.72
C VAL A 155 7.32 0.32 -12.21
N THR A 156 7.65 -0.90 -11.81
CA THR A 156 7.82 -1.26 -10.39
C THR A 156 9.29 -1.17 -10.00
N PHE A 157 9.55 -0.83 -8.74
CA PHE A 157 10.87 -0.99 -8.13
C PHE A 157 11.07 -2.46 -7.78
N ASP A 158 12.21 -3.03 -8.19
CA ASP A 158 12.52 -4.42 -7.89
C ASP A 158 13.03 -4.55 -6.46
N GLY A 159 12.50 -5.54 -5.76
CA GLY A 159 12.87 -5.87 -4.39
C GLY A 159 12.55 -7.32 -4.10
N ARG A 160 13.10 -7.83 -3.01
CA ARG A 160 12.86 -9.21 -2.57
C ARG A 160 12.04 -9.21 -1.30
N PHE A 161 11.16 -10.18 -1.14
CA PHE A 161 10.59 -10.49 0.15
C PHE A 161 11.66 -11.14 1.04
N LEU A 162 12.14 -10.41 2.03
CA LEU A 162 13.20 -10.84 2.93
C LEU A 162 12.67 -11.11 4.32
N SER A 163 12.89 -12.32 4.81
CA SER A 163 12.72 -12.62 6.24
C SER A 163 13.94 -12.15 7.01
N MET A 164 13.72 -11.34 8.02
CA MET A 164 14.74 -10.83 8.91
C MET A 164 14.72 -11.56 10.25
N LEU A 165 15.54 -11.12 11.20
CA LEU A 165 15.56 -11.70 12.54
C LEU A 165 14.24 -11.44 13.28
N GLY A 166 13.71 -12.47 13.92
CA GLY A 166 12.43 -12.41 14.64
C GLY A 166 11.24 -12.53 13.68
N SER A 167 10.27 -11.67 13.84
CA SER A 167 9.02 -11.59 13.05
C SER A 167 9.06 -10.53 11.96
N ARG A 168 10.21 -9.91 11.71
CA ARG A 168 10.33 -8.82 10.75
C ARG A 168 10.51 -9.31 9.33
N VAL A 169 9.91 -8.58 8.40
CA VAL A 169 10.03 -8.80 6.97
C VAL A 169 10.30 -7.47 6.26
N SER A 170 10.95 -7.55 5.10
CA SER A 170 11.16 -6.41 4.22
C SER A 170 10.77 -6.79 2.80
N SER A 171 10.05 -5.91 2.12
CA SER A 171 9.61 -6.06 0.73
C SER A 171 9.24 -4.71 0.15
N PRO A 172 9.20 -4.51 -1.17
CA PRO A 172 8.38 -3.46 -1.74
C PRO A 172 6.90 -3.73 -1.48
N SER A 173 6.08 -2.70 -1.49
CA SER A 173 4.61 -2.78 -1.43
C SER A 173 4.03 -3.37 -0.12
N ILE A 174 4.75 -3.30 1.00
CA ILE A 174 4.14 -3.55 2.32
C ILE A 174 3.03 -2.53 2.56
N ASP A 175 3.23 -1.34 2.09
CA ASP A 175 2.26 -0.27 1.88
C ASP A 175 1.36 -0.58 0.66
N ASP A 176 0.05 -0.86 0.80
CA ASP A 176 -0.63 -1.30 2.03
C ASP A 176 -1.10 -2.77 1.90
N ARG A 177 -0.22 -3.61 1.30
CA ARG A 177 -0.47 -5.06 1.24
C ARG A 177 -0.49 -5.68 2.64
N ALA A 178 0.08 -5.00 3.64
CA ALA A 178 -0.01 -5.38 5.05
C ALA A 178 -1.45 -5.23 5.58
N GLY A 179 -2.14 -4.15 5.26
CA GLY A 179 -3.55 -3.98 5.60
C GLY A 179 -4.46 -4.99 4.92
N VAL A 180 -4.20 -5.29 3.63
CA VAL A 180 -4.90 -6.39 2.94
C VAL A 180 -4.69 -7.72 3.66
N ALA A 181 -3.45 -8.03 4.07
CA ALA A 181 -3.14 -9.25 4.84
C ALA A 181 -3.85 -9.26 6.20
N ALA A 182 -3.91 -8.13 6.90
CA ALA A 182 -4.62 -8.00 8.17
C ALA A 182 -6.13 -8.27 8.02
N ILE A 183 -6.76 -7.72 6.97
CA ILE A 183 -8.18 -7.97 6.69
C ILE A 183 -8.43 -9.44 6.36
N LEU A 184 -7.61 -10.06 5.52
CA LEU A 184 -7.72 -11.50 5.20
C LEU A 184 -7.56 -12.35 6.46
N ARG A 185 -6.62 -12.01 7.34
CA ARG A 185 -6.45 -12.70 8.63
C ARG A 185 -7.65 -12.46 9.56
N CYS A 186 -8.23 -11.27 9.56
CA CYS A 186 -9.47 -10.99 10.29
C CYS A 186 -10.61 -11.91 9.82
N LEU A 187 -10.80 -12.09 8.52
CA LEU A 187 -11.80 -12.98 7.95
C LEU A 187 -11.56 -14.43 8.34
N GLU A 188 -10.30 -14.89 8.36
CA GLU A 188 -9.96 -16.22 8.85
C GLU A 188 -10.36 -16.41 10.30
N LEU A 189 -10.10 -15.43 11.17
CA LEU A 189 -10.48 -15.45 12.57
C LEU A 189 -12.01 -15.39 12.79
N LEU A 190 -12.74 -14.82 11.83
CA LEU A 190 -14.22 -14.78 11.84
C LEU A 190 -14.85 -16.07 11.34
N ARG A 191 -14.10 -16.92 10.63
CA ARG A 191 -14.63 -18.16 10.06
C ARG A 191 -15.26 -19.03 11.13
N GLY A 192 -16.52 -19.40 10.93
CA GLY A 192 -17.29 -20.21 11.88
C GLY A 192 -17.77 -19.48 13.15
N ARG A 193 -17.59 -18.16 13.23
CA ARG A 193 -18.14 -17.33 14.32
C ARG A 193 -19.44 -16.66 13.85
N GLU A 194 -20.42 -16.62 14.72
CA GLU A 194 -21.63 -15.84 14.49
C GLU A 194 -21.32 -14.34 14.61
N HIS A 195 -21.79 -13.58 13.65
CA HIS A 195 -21.78 -12.12 13.67
C HIS A 195 -23.11 -11.56 13.21
N SER A 196 -23.54 -10.44 13.79
CA SER A 196 -24.79 -9.77 13.39
C SER A 196 -24.55 -8.66 12.37
N CYS A 197 -23.35 -8.08 12.26
CA CYS A 197 -23.09 -7.01 11.32
C CYS A 197 -23.10 -7.51 9.87
N ARG A 198 -23.60 -6.69 8.94
CA ARG A 198 -23.27 -6.82 7.54
C ARG A 198 -21.82 -6.37 7.36
N LEU A 199 -21.01 -7.19 6.72
CA LEU A 199 -19.57 -6.91 6.54
C LEU A 199 -19.27 -6.78 5.05
N SER A 200 -18.73 -5.64 4.65
CA SER A 200 -18.12 -5.46 3.32
C SER A 200 -16.61 -5.35 3.43
N VAL A 201 -15.92 -5.85 2.44
CA VAL A 201 -14.48 -5.72 2.26
C VAL A 201 -14.22 -4.98 0.95
N LEU A 202 -13.33 -4.02 0.99
CA LEU A 202 -12.87 -3.25 -0.16
C LEU A 202 -11.34 -3.31 -0.17
N PHE A 203 -10.77 -3.93 -1.19
CA PHE A 203 -9.36 -3.76 -1.51
C PHE A 203 -9.28 -2.75 -2.63
N SER A 204 -9.02 -1.50 -2.27
CA SER A 204 -9.17 -0.35 -3.13
C SER A 204 -7.94 -0.10 -4.01
N VAL A 205 -8.17 0.51 -5.15
CA VAL A 205 -7.14 0.94 -6.10
C VAL A 205 -6.91 2.44 -5.99
N GLN A 206 -5.75 2.93 -6.49
CA GLN A 206 -5.43 4.35 -6.66
C GLN A 206 -5.41 5.16 -5.36
N GLU A 207 -5.06 4.55 -4.22
CA GLU A 207 -4.84 5.29 -2.98
C GLU A 207 -3.69 6.28 -3.16
N GLU A 208 -2.56 5.80 -3.65
CA GLU A 208 -1.29 6.52 -3.86
C GLU A 208 -1.43 7.75 -4.82
N THR A 209 -2.54 7.80 -5.54
CA THR A 209 -2.83 8.87 -6.51
C THR A 209 -4.13 9.61 -6.21
N GLY A 210 -4.68 9.47 -4.99
CA GLY A 210 -5.80 10.27 -4.50
C GLY A 210 -7.06 9.54 -4.06
N GLY A 211 -6.99 8.21 -3.80
CA GLY A 211 -8.05 7.46 -3.11
C GLY A 211 -9.34 7.23 -3.89
N SER A 212 -9.30 7.31 -5.23
CA SER A 212 -10.51 7.19 -6.07
C SER A 212 -11.24 5.86 -5.88
N GLY A 213 -10.48 4.76 -5.69
CA GLY A 213 -11.03 3.43 -5.47
C GLY A 213 -11.77 3.33 -4.13
N ALA A 214 -11.22 3.94 -3.08
CA ALA A 214 -11.84 3.98 -1.76
C ALA A 214 -13.14 4.80 -1.76
N GLN A 215 -13.13 5.99 -2.36
CA GLN A 215 -14.31 6.85 -2.45
C GLN A 215 -15.46 6.17 -3.21
N THR A 216 -15.17 5.60 -4.40
CA THR A 216 -16.19 4.97 -5.24
C THR A 216 -16.67 3.63 -4.67
N GLY A 217 -15.76 2.82 -4.09
CA GLY A 217 -16.12 1.57 -3.43
C GLY A 217 -16.96 1.78 -2.16
N ALA A 218 -16.66 2.79 -1.36
CA ALA A 218 -17.47 3.17 -0.22
C ALA A 218 -18.84 3.69 -0.65
N PHE A 219 -18.93 4.42 -1.77
CA PHE A 219 -20.22 4.83 -2.34
C PHE A 219 -21.07 3.63 -2.77
N GLU A 220 -20.47 2.66 -3.45
CA GLU A 220 -21.17 1.43 -3.87
C GLU A 220 -21.63 0.59 -2.68
N ALA A 221 -20.76 0.38 -1.68
CA ALA A 221 -21.08 -0.38 -0.48
C ALA A 221 -22.09 0.31 0.42
N ALA A 222 -22.10 1.65 0.46
CA ALA A 222 -22.93 2.49 1.31
C ALA A 222 -22.93 2.05 2.80
N PRO A 223 -21.76 1.93 3.46
CA PRO A 223 -21.67 1.46 4.84
C PRO A 223 -22.06 2.54 5.84
N GLU A 224 -22.51 2.15 7.05
CA GLU A 224 -22.71 3.05 8.17
C GLU A 224 -21.39 3.47 8.83
N GLN A 225 -20.43 2.54 8.82
CA GLN A 225 -19.11 2.69 9.44
C GLN A 225 -18.05 2.04 8.56
N ALA A 226 -16.83 2.58 8.58
CA ALA A 226 -15.70 1.97 7.93
C ALA A 226 -14.48 1.93 8.86
N ILE A 227 -13.70 0.90 8.71
CA ILE A 227 -12.36 0.79 9.30
C ILE A 227 -11.40 0.64 8.12
N ALA A 228 -10.62 1.68 7.85
CA ALA A 228 -9.51 1.55 6.93
C ALA A 228 -8.28 1.05 7.70
N THR A 229 -7.55 0.16 7.06
CA THR A 229 -6.23 -0.25 7.49
C THR A 229 -5.24 0.36 6.51
N ASP A 230 -4.13 0.85 7.03
CA ASP A 230 -3.08 1.46 6.22
C ASP A 230 -1.74 1.29 6.96
N VAL A 231 -0.66 1.82 6.43
CA VAL A 231 0.62 1.86 7.12
C VAL A 231 0.89 3.24 7.74
N SER A 232 1.83 3.31 8.67
CA SER A 232 2.31 4.58 9.21
C SER A 232 3.76 4.46 9.67
N PHE A 233 4.30 5.55 10.23
CA PHE A 233 5.73 5.68 10.52
C PHE A 233 6.17 4.79 11.68
N GLY A 234 7.06 3.85 11.38
CA GLY A 234 7.79 3.07 12.38
C GLY A 234 9.03 3.80 12.88
N SER A 235 9.47 3.46 14.09
CA SER A 235 10.65 4.05 14.72
C SER A 235 11.91 3.86 13.86
N ALA A 236 12.58 4.95 13.53
CA ALA A 236 13.84 4.99 12.80
C ALA A 236 14.77 6.06 13.39
N PRO A 237 16.10 6.00 13.18
CA PRO A 237 17.05 6.92 13.79
C PRO A 237 16.75 8.40 13.54
N ASP A 238 16.24 8.73 12.36
CA ASP A 238 16.01 10.11 11.92
C ASP A 238 14.55 10.57 12.04
N VAL A 239 13.70 9.78 12.72
CA VAL A 239 12.27 10.11 12.91
C VAL A 239 12.06 10.58 14.34
N SER A 240 11.39 11.73 14.52
CA SER A 240 11.02 12.26 15.84
C SER A 240 10.11 11.28 16.59
N SER A 241 10.42 11.04 17.88
CA SER A 241 9.66 10.12 18.73
C SER A 241 8.18 10.45 18.89
N GLU A 242 7.78 11.66 18.57
CA GLU A 242 6.38 12.11 18.60
C GLU A 242 5.58 11.67 17.35
N LYS A 243 6.26 11.19 16.32
CA LYS A 243 5.68 10.89 15.00
C LYS A 243 5.72 9.42 14.61
N TYR A 244 6.19 8.53 15.49
CA TYR A 244 6.32 7.13 15.14
C TYR A 244 5.79 6.19 16.22
N ALA A 245 5.46 4.96 15.81
CA ALA A 245 5.25 3.83 16.70
C ALA A 245 6.43 2.85 16.67
N SER A 246 6.57 2.05 17.70
CA SER A 246 7.58 0.99 17.77
C SER A 246 7.09 -0.26 17.05
N LEU A 247 7.91 -0.81 16.14
CA LEU A 247 7.63 -2.09 15.49
C LEU A 247 7.58 -3.23 16.50
N GLY A 248 6.62 -4.14 16.34
CA GLY A 248 6.40 -5.28 17.23
C GLY A 248 5.75 -4.90 18.57
N LYS A 249 5.10 -3.73 18.64
CA LYS A 249 4.36 -3.26 19.82
C LYS A 249 2.85 -3.08 19.55
N GLY A 250 2.38 -3.65 18.47
CA GLY A 250 1.00 -3.63 18.05
C GLY A 250 0.67 -2.47 17.09
N THR A 251 -0.43 -2.66 16.37
CA THR A 251 -0.95 -1.69 15.42
C THR A 251 -1.28 -0.36 16.09
N MET A 252 -1.33 0.70 15.31
CA MET A 252 -1.68 2.04 15.78
C MET A 252 -3.18 2.28 15.61
N ILE A 253 -3.80 2.95 16.58
CA ILE A 253 -5.19 3.39 16.49
C ILE A 253 -5.21 4.90 16.24
N GLY A 254 -5.78 5.29 15.09
CA GLY A 254 -5.80 6.66 14.63
C GLY A 254 -6.77 7.57 15.42
N TYR A 255 -6.31 8.78 15.73
CA TYR A 255 -7.09 9.89 16.28
C TYR A 255 -6.83 11.13 15.43
N ALA A 256 -7.82 11.56 14.67
CA ALA A 256 -7.74 12.74 13.81
C ALA A 256 -9.08 13.49 13.81
N PRO A 257 -9.13 14.78 13.42
CA PRO A 257 -10.38 15.52 13.24
C PRO A 257 -11.32 14.89 12.20
N SER A 258 -10.78 14.17 11.21
CA SER A 258 -11.50 13.46 10.16
C SER A 258 -12.03 12.09 10.58
N LEU A 259 -11.59 11.55 11.72
CA LEU A 259 -12.00 10.23 12.21
C LEU A 259 -13.10 10.32 13.26
N ASP A 260 -13.97 9.30 13.33
CA ASP A 260 -14.96 9.18 14.39
C ASP A 260 -14.28 8.79 15.71
N ARG A 261 -14.18 9.76 16.62
CA ARG A 261 -13.55 9.57 17.93
C ARG A 261 -14.17 8.44 18.74
N LYS A 262 -15.49 8.19 18.59
CA LYS A 262 -16.16 7.12 19.36
C LYS A 262 -15.69 5.76 18.87
N MET A 263 -15.49 5.60 17.56
CA MET A 263 -14.93 4.37 16.99
C MET A 263 -13.49 4.17 17.46
N SER A 264 -12.62 5.18 17.37
CA SER A 264 -11.23 5.09 17.87
C SER A 264 -11.15 4.70 19.34
N VAL A 265 -11.94 5.36 20.20
CA VAL A 265 -12.01 5.02 21.64
C VAL A 265 -12.55 3.60 21.87
N ARG A 266 -13.52 3.17 21.06
CA ARG A 266 -14.07 1.80 21.17
C ARG A 266 -13.06 0.75 20.76
N LEU A 267 -12.29 0.98 19.68
CA LEU A 267 -11.20 0.09 19.25
C LEU A 267 -10.12 -0.02 20.33
N ALA A 268 -9.71 1.09 20.91
CA ALA A 268 -8.74 1.09 22.01
C ALA A 268 -9.25 0.34 23.25
N ALA A 269 -10.53 0.49 23.58
CA ALA A 269 -11.16 -0.25 24.68
C ALA A 269 -11.20 -1.76 24.41
N ILE A 270 -11.54 -2.18 23.17
CA ILE A 270 -11.52 -3.59 22.76
C ILE A 270 -10.11 -4.15 22.81
N ALA A 271 -9.10 -3.43 22.30
CA ALA A 271 -7.72 -3.86 22.35
C ALA A 271 -7.28 -4.11 23.82
N LYS A 272 -7.57 -3.17 24.70
CA LYS A 272 -7.27 -3.30 26.13
C LYS A 272 -8.00 -4.49 26.78
N GLU A 273 -9.30 -4.65 26.51
CA GLU A 273 -10.13 -5.74 27.05
C GLU A 273 -9.62 -7.12 26.61
N LYS A 274 -9.19 -7.22 25.36
CA LYS A 274 -8.71 -8.47 24.77
C LYS A 274 -7.21 -8.72 24.97
N GLY A 275 -6.48 -7.79 25.58
CA GLY A 275 -5.04 -7.88 25.77
C GLY A 275 -4.26 -7.75 24.44
N ILE A 276 -4.83 -7.10 23.43
CA ILE A 276 -4.19 -6.85 22.15
C ILE A 276 -3.31 -5.60 22.28
N ALA A 277 -2.03 -5.73 21.95
CA ALA A 277 -1.11 -4.61 21.95
C ALA A 277 -1.53 -3.57 20.91
N SER A 278 -1.54 -2.30 21.30
CA SER A 278 -1.86 -1.20 20.38
C SER A 278 -1.19 0.09 20.83
N GLN A 279 -0.98 1.00 19.89
CA GLN A 279 -0.31 2.28 20.11
C GLN A 279 -1.23 3.41 19.61
N PRO A 280 -1.21 4.62 20.20
CA PRO A 280 -1.98 5.73 19.66
C PRO A 280 -1.24 6.37 18.48
N GLU A 281 -2.01 6.82 17.47
CA GLU A 281 -1.55 7.69 16.39
C GLU A 281 -2.40 8.96 16.38
N VAL A 282 -1.78 10.11 16.61
CA VAL A 282 -2.51 11.39 16.71
C VAL A 282 -2.11 12.30 15.57
N MET A 283 -3.10 12.68 14.77
CA MET A 283 -2.94 13.53 13.59
C MET A 283 -3.77 14.80 13.74
N GLY A 284 -3.21 15.95 13.37
CA GLY A 284 -3.88 17.24 13.53
C GLY A 284 -4.78 17.67 12.37
N GLY A 285 -4.95 16.82 11.35
CA GLY A 285 -5.69 17.16 10.13
C GLY A 285 -6.21 15.91 9.40
N ARG A 286 -5.98 15.86 8.10
CA ARG A 286 -6.22 14.67 7.27
C ARG A 286 -5.30 13.54 7.72
N THR A 287 -5.75 12.31 7.48
CA THR A 287 -4.98 11.11 7.81
C THR A 287 -3.93 10.79 6.74
N GLY A 288 -4.15 11.21 5.50
CA GLY A 288 -3.33 10.82 4.35
C GLY A 288 -3.55 9.36 3.94
N THR A 289 -4.72 8.81 4.24
CA THR A 289 -5.12 7.43 3.96
C THR A 289 -6.51 7.40 3.34
N ASN A 290 -6.99 6.25 2.92
CA ASN A 290 -8.34 6.05 2.40
C ASN A 290 -9.47 6.53 3.32
N CYS A 291 -9.23 6.66 4.63
CA CYS A 291 -10.20 7.24 5.56
C CYS A 291 -10.69 8.61 5.10
N ASP A 292 -9.79 9.42 4.53
CA ASP A 292 -10.10 10.78 4.10
C ASP A 292 -11.08 10.82 2.92
N GLU A 293 -11.07 9.79 2.08
CA GLU A 293 -11.97 9.67 0.91
C GLU A 293 -13.25 8.90 1.25
N ILE A 294 -13.16 7.88 2.11
CA ILE A 294 -14.32 7.12 2.57
C ILE A 294 -15.28 8.01 3.37
N GLN A 295 -14.75 8.84 4.29
CA GLN A 295 -15.57 9.68 5.15
C GLN A 295 -16.48 10.67 4.38
N ILE A 296 -16.07 11.10 3.19
CA ILE A 296 -16.82 12.02 2.35
C ILE A 296 -17.66 11.33 1.28
N SER A 297 -17.64 10.01 1.23
CA SER A 297 -18.41 9.24 0.25
C SER A 297 -19.91 9.29 0.57
N GLY A 298 -20.74 9.45 -0.46
CA GLY A 298 -22.19 9.53 -0.33
C GLY A 298 -22.66 10.68 0.56
N SER A 299 -23.39 10.38 1.63
CA SER A 299 -23.82 11.35 2.66
C SER A 299 -22.84 11.47 3.84
N GLY A 300 -21.70 10.82 3.75
CA GLY A 300 -20.69 10.71 4.79
C GLY A 300 -20.72 9.36 5.51
N VAL A 301 -19.53 8.83 5.80
CA VAL A 301 -19.33 7.56 6.50
C VAL A 301 -18.48 7.80 7.74
N ARG A 302 -18.88 7.25 8.89
CA ARG A 302 -18.06 7.29 10.10
C ARG A 302 -16.87 6.37 9.93
N THR A 303 -15.63 6.92 10.00
CA THR A 303 -14.41 6.17 9.76
C THR A 303 -13.53 6.05 11.00
N ALA A 304 -12.83 4.93 11.11
CA ALA A 304 -11.70 4.73 12.01
C ALA A 304 -10.51 4.20 11.22
N LEU A 305 -9.30 4.46 11.72
CA LEU A 305 -8.04 4.06 11.11
C LEU A 305 -7.28 3.12 12.03
N LEU A 306 -6.75 2.04 11.48
CA LEU A 306 -5.75 1.18 12.08
C LEU A 306 -4.50 1.22 11.20
N SER A 307 -3.36 1.66 11.75
CA SER A 307 -2.14 1.81 10.98
C SER A 307 -1.07 0.82 11.44
N ILE A 308 -0.42 0.17 10.48
CA ILE A 308 0.69 -0.77 10.72
C ILE A 308 1.99 0.01 10.65
N PRO A 309 2.80 0.05 11.74
CA PRO A 309 4.05 0.81 11.71
C PRO A 309 5.08 0.14 10.78
N ILE A 310 5.58 0.90 9.79
CA ILE A 310 6.61 0.44 8.87
C ILE A 310 7.80 1.41 8.83
N ARG A 311 8.94 0.92 8.37
CA ARG A 311 10.12 1.74 8.03
C ARG A 311 10.30 1.80 6.54
N ASN A 312 11.03 2.82 6.09
CA ASN A 312 11.40 3.00 4.68
C ASN A 312 10.18 3.02 3.76
N MET A 313 9.05 3.58 4.23
CA MET A 313 7.84 3.77 3.42
C MET A 313 8.18 4.38 2.06
N HIS A 314 7.49 3.94 1.01
CA HIS A 314 7.67 4.42 -0.37
C HIS A 314 9.06 4.12 -0.96
N THR A 315 9.65 2.98 -0.60
CA THR A 315 10.90 2.48 -1.19
C THR A 315 10.79 1.02 -1.60
N ALA A 316 11.79 0.50 -2.30
CA ALA A 316 11.89 -0.93 -2.64
C ALA A 316 12.16 -1.86 -1.43
N ALA A 317 12.36 -1.31 -0.22
CA ALA A 317 12.77 -2.05 0.98
C ALA A 317 12.02 -1.58 2.24
N GLU A 318 10.70 -1.51 2.14
CA GLU A 318 9.82 -1.27 3.28
C GLU A 318 9.97 -2.41 4.29
N LEU A 319 9.79 -2.11 5.58
CA LEU A 319 10.01 -3.08 6.65
C LEU A 319 8.92 -2.98 7.70
N CYS A 320 8.28 -4.11 8.01
CA CYS A 320 7.31 -4.23 9.11
C CYS A 320 7.66 -5.38 10.06
N ASP A 321 6.93 -5.45 11.16
CA ASP A 321 6.91 -6.60 12.05
C ASP A 321 5.56 -7.32 11.90
N LEU A 322 5.57 -8.62 11.57
CA LEU A 322 4.35 -9.42 11.39
C LEU A 322 3.46 -9.47 12.63
N ALA A 323 4.00 -9.14 13.80
CA ALA A 323 3.24 -9.04 15.05
C ALA A 323 2.30 -7.83 15.08
N ASP A 324 2.51 -6.83 14.23
CA ASP A 324 1.70 -5.62 14.16
C ASP A 324 0.56 -5.75 13.14
N ILE A 325 0.59 -6.78 12.27
CA ILE A 325 -0.45 -7.17 11.32
C ILE A 325 -1.46 -8.10 11.99
#